data_bd2d1486c84e36efe132570426344ca9
#
_entry.id   bd2d1486c84e36efe132570426344ca9
#
_cell.length_a   1.000
_cell.length_b   1.000
_cell.length_c   1.000
_cell.angle_alpha   90.00
_cell.angle_beta   90.00
_cell.angle_gamma   90.00
#
_symmetry.space_group_name_H-M   'P 1'
#
loop_
_entity.id
_entity.type
_entity.pdbx_description
1 polymer ?
#
loop_
_entity_poly.entity_id
_entity_poly.type
_entity_poly.pdbx_seq_one_letter_code
_entity_poly.pdbx_strand_id
1 'polypeptide(L)'
;MGLLSGATTVAGATLLANLASEEELQASGEKVRVLTPDGKMVEVDAESINNYPEAHITPAESRKGIPDRKFVMVIDLAKCKNARNCVESCQKAHNLDYNEEFMKVQLIQDHEEAEPYWFPKPCYHCDEPPCVTVCPTGATFKRDDGIVLIDNDRCIGCKFCITSCPYSARQFNWSHKPKFDDTSQPYSPETSVPGTEGTVMKCDFCPDMLRQGKLPYCASSCPMGVIYFGDKNEDMVTNGEETVRFSELINDRGGYRHLEHLGTKPNVYYLPAVNRQFPLERGFDVEEDIIERYKDVPFVQDLKSQGKI
;
A
#
# COMPACT_ATOMS: atom_id res chain seq x y z
N MET A 1 -23.46 -12.90 -28.26
CA MET A 1 -22.42 -12.81 -29.29
C MET A 1 -21.27 -11.99 -28.73
N GLY A 2 -20.19 -12.65 -28.38
CA GLY A 2 -18.82 -12.14 -28.38
C GLY A 2 -18.52 -10.82 -27.70
N LEU A 3 -18.69 -10.72 -26.40
CA LEU A 3 -18.28 -9.54 -25.66
C LEU A 3 -17.76 -9.99 -24.32
N LEU A 4 -16.51 -10.12 -24.24
CA LEU A 4 -15.66 -10.05 -23.04
C LEU A 4 -14.33 -10.75 -23.33
N SER A 5 -13.73 -10.41 -24.47
CA SER A 5 -12.31 -10.66 -24.72
C SER A 5 -11.55 -9.35 -24.59
N GLY A 6 -11.50 -8.83 -23.40
CA GLY A 6 -10.71 -7.66 -23.12
C GLY A 6 -10.41 -7.63 -21.64
N ALA A 7 -9.19 -7.97 -21.29
CA ALA A 7 -8.64 -7.86 -19.94
C ALA A 7 -8.68 -6.42 -19.36
N THR A 8 -9.23 -5.47 -20.11
CA THR A 8 -9.29 -4.05 -19.78
C THR A 8 -10.51 -3.63 -18.93
N THR A 9 -11.54 -4.45 -18.85
CA THR A 9 -12.78 -4.09 -18.13
C THR A 9 -12.73 -4.37 -16.63
N VAL A 10 -11.68 -4.95 -16.12
CA VAL A 10 -11.77 -5.69 -14.87
C VAL A 10 -11.21 -4.95 -13.66
N ALA A 11 -10.33 -3.96 -13.82
CA ALA A 11 -9.70 -3.37 -12.65
C ALA A 11 -10.66 -2.55 -11.77
N GLY A 12 -11.51 -1.72 -12.37
CA GLY A 12 -12.55 -1.00 -11.62
C GLY A 12 -13.63 -1.93 -11.07
N ALA A 13 -13.94 -2.97 -11.83
CA ALA A 13 -14.94 -3.96 -11.50
C ALA A 13 -14.55 -4.84 -10.29
N THR A 14 -13.29 -5.23 -10.25
CA THR A 14 -12.77 -6.14 -9.21
C THR A 14 -12.50 -5.42 -7.89
N LEU A 15 -12.22 -4.12 -7.94
CA LEU A 15 -12.02 -3.31 -6.74
C LEU A 15 -13.30 -3.16 -5.90
N LEU A 16 -14.48 -3.23 -6.53
CA LEU A 16 -15.76 -3.20 -5.81
C LEU A 16 -16.18 -4.57 -5.26
N ALA A 17 -15.69 -5.67 -5.83
CA ALA A 17 -16.02 -7.01 -5.38
C ALA A 17 -15.41 -7.39 -4.02
N ASN A 18 -14.42 -6.64 -3.53
CA ASN A 18 -13.78 -6.88 -2.23
C ASN A 18 -14.62 -6.47 -1.01
N LEU A 19 -15.87 -6.06 -1.18
CA LEU A 19 -16.78 -5.75 -0.08
C LEU A 19 -17.42 -6.99 0.56
N ALA A 20 -17.33 -8.14 -0.09
CA ALA A 20 -17.81 -9.42 0.44
C ALA A 20 -16.64 -10.36 0.74
N SER A 21 -16.75 -11.20 1.78
CA SER A 21 -15.75 -12.23 2.03
C SER A 21 -15.74 -13.27 0.89
N GLU A 22 -14.58 -13.83 0.57
CA GLU A 22 -14.47 -14.86 -0.50
C GLU A 22 -15.40 -16.06 -0.27
N GLU A 23 -15.66 -16.43 0.99
CA GLU A 23 -16.58 -17.49 1.34
C GLU A 23 -18.06 -17.15 1.06
N GLU A 24 -18.46 -15.89 1.22
CA GLU A 24 -19.83 -15.44 0.92
C GLU A 24 -20.09 -15.37 -0.60
N LEU A 25 -19.07 -14.98 -1.39
CA LEU A 25 -19.16 -14.89 -2.85
C LEU A 25 -19.20 -16.27 -3.54
N GLN A 26 -18.52 -17.27 -2.99
CA GLN A 26 -18.47 -18.62 -3.54
C GLN A 26 -19.75 -19.44 -3.26
N ALA A 27 -20.54 -19.04 -2.26
CA ALA A 27 -21.69 -19.82 -1.80
C ALA A 27 -23.03 -19.50 -2.49
N SER A 28 -23.15 -18.39 -3.27
CA SER A 28 -24.46 -17.85 -3.59
C SER A 28 -24.88 -17.89 -5.07
N GLY A 29 -23.98 -18.05 -6.04
CA GLY A 29 -24.31 -17.81 -7.47
C GLY A 29 -24.80 -16.37 -7.72
N GLU A 30 -24.44 -15.44 -6.88
CA GLU A 30 -24.96 -14.09 -6.79
C GLU A 30 -24.28 -13.17 -7.81
N LYS A 31 -25.07 -12.26 -8.40
CA LYS A 31 -24.57 -11.24 -9.33
C LYS A 31 -24.06 -10.05 -8.55
N VAL A 32 -22.84 -9.63 -8.85
CA VAL A 32 -22.18 -8.47 -8.26
C VAL A 32 -22.25 -7.29 -9.21
N ARG A 33 -22.57 -6.11 -8.68
CA ARG A 33 -22.55 -4.86 -9.46
C ARG A 33 -21.13 -4.32 -9.53
N VAL A 34 -20.65 -4.12 -10.74
CA VAL A 34 -19.31 -3.60 -11.01
C VAL A 34 -19.39 -2.34 -11.86
N LEU A 35 -18.52 -1.38 -11.58
CA LEU A 35 -18.44 -0.14 -12.36
C LEU A 35 -17.47 -0.37 -13.54
N THR A 36 -17.97 -0.15 -14.75
CA THR A 36 -17.14 -0.22 -15.96
C THR A 36 -16.32 1.07 -16.14
N PRO A 37 -15.21 1.06 -16.91
CA PRO A 37 -14.41 2.24 -17.18
C PRO A 37 -15.15 3.41 -17.82
N ASP A 38 -16.27 3.13 -18.49
CA ASP A 38 -17.17 4.14 -19.07
C ASP A 38 -18.21 4.68 -18.06
N GLY A 39 -18.06 4.32 -16.77
CA GLY A 39 -18.90 4.84 -15.69
C GLY A 39 -20.27 4.19 -15.55
N LYS A 40 -20.51 3.03 -16.20
CA LYS A 40 -21.77 2.30 -16.09
C LYS A 40 -21.68 1.17 -15.06
N MET A 41 -22.75 0.99 -14.31
CA MET A 41 -22.89 -0.16 -13.42
C MET A 41 -23.42 -1.35 -14.24
N VAL A 42 -22.65 -2.45 -14.24
CA VAL A 42 -23.08 -3.73 -14.87
C VAL A 42 -23.12 -4.84 -13.82
N GLU A 43 -24.04 -5.78 -13.99
CA GLU A 43 -24.10 -6.97 -13.14
C GLU A 43 -23.33 -8.10 -13.84
N VAL A 44 -22.37 -8.68 -13.11
CA VAL A 44 -21.56 -9.81 -13.56
C VAL A 44 -21.65 -10.95 -12.56
N ASP A 45 -21.49 -12.18 -13.01
CA ASP A 45 -21.45 -13.34 -12.11
C ASP A 45 -20.18 -13.27 -11.25
N ALA A 46 -20.32 -13.49 -9.94
CA ALA A 46 -19.21 -13.45 -8.99
C ALA A 46 -18.07 -14.42 -9.37
N GLU A 47 -18.41 -15.58 -9.90
CA GLU A 47 -17.44 -16.57 -10.41
C GLU A 47 -16.59 -16.03 -11.58
N SER A 48 -17.14 -15.15 -12.41
CA SER A 48 -16.40 -14.55 -13.53
C SER A 48 -15.35 -13.53 -13.08
N ILE A 49 -15.48 -13.00 -11.86
CA ILE A 49 -14.57 -12.02 -11.28
C ILE A 49 -13.38 -12.71 -10.61
N ASN A 50 -13.57 -13.89 -10.03
CA ASN A 50 -12.57 -14.61 -9.24
C ASN A 50 -11.69 -15.60 -10.02
N ASN A 51 -11.94 -15.80 -11.31
CA ASN A 51 -11.15 -16.72 -12.14
C ASN A 51 -9.88 -16.05 -12.72
N TYR A 52 -9.02 -15.49 -11.83
CA TYR A 52 -7.63 -15.25 -12.21
C TYR A 52 -6.83 -16.52 -11.90
N PRO A 53 -6.25 -17.20 -12.90
CA PRO A 53 -5.33 -18.30 -12.63
C PRO A 53 -4.19 -17.77 -11.76
N GLU A 54 -3.74 -18.55 -10.76
CA GLU A 54 -2.47 -18.33 -10.07
C GLU A 54 -1.38 -18.28 -11.14
N ALA A 55 -1.12 -17.09 -11.64
CA ALA A 55 -0.14 -16.89 -12.69
C ALA A 55 1.23 -17.08 -12.04
N HIS A 56 1.92 -18.17 -12.39
CA HIS A 56 3.34 -18.32 -12.17
C HIS A 56 4.06 -17.23 -12.97
N ILE A 57 4.33 -16.10 -12.29
CA ILE A 57 4.94 -14.93 -12.91
C ILE A 57 6.43 -15.17 -13.01
N THR A 58 6.95 -15.10 -14.23
CA THR A 58 8.39 -15.17 -14.45
C THR A 58 9.10 -13.91 -13.94
N PRO A 59 10.38 -13.97 -13.55
CA PRO A 59 11.15 -12.78 -13.17
C PRO A 59 11.16 -11.67 -14.24
N ALA A 60 11.04 -12.04 -15.52
CA ALA A 60 10.94 -11.08 -16.62
C ALA A 60 9.60 -10.34 -16.64
N GLU A 61 8.50 -11.05 -16.41
CA GLU A 61 7.15 -10.47 -16.31
C GLU A 61 6.98 -9.63 -15.06
N SER A 62 7.56 -10.04 -13.93
CA SER A 62 7.55 -9.26 -12.69
C SER A 62 8.21 -7.89 -12.86
N ARG A 63 9.21 -7.79 -13.76
CA ARG A 63 9.91 -6.54 -14.05
C ARG A 63 9.17 -5.63 -15.02
N LYS A 64 8.33 -6.17 -15.89
CA LYS A 64 7.50 -5.39 -16.83
C LYS A 64 6.33 -4.69 -16.13
N GLY A 65 5.65 -5.42 -15.26
CA GLY A 65 4.44 -4.95 -14.62
C GLY A 65 3.16 -5.31 -15.37
N ILE A 66 2.07 -4.71 -14.96
CA ILE A 66 0.74 -4.93 -15.54
C ILE A 66 0.57 -3.95 -16.71
N PRO A 67 0.31 -4.46 -17.94
CA PRO A 67 0.22 -3.61 -19.12
C PRO A 67 -0.90 -2.56 -19.00
N ASP A 68 -0.68 -1.40 -19.62
CA ASP A 68 -1.63 -0.28 -19.75
C ASP A 68 -2.14 0.29 -18.41
N ARG A 69 -1.43 0.03 -17.32
CA ARG A 69 -1.74 0.52 -15.97
C ARG A 69 -0.76 1.59 -15.51
N LYS A 70 -1.26 2.49 -14.65
CA LYS A 70 -0.45 3.46 -13.92
C LYS A 70 -1.01 3.61 -12.51
N PHE A 71 -0.51 2.81 -11.59
CA PHE A 71 -1.05 2.76 -10.25
C PHE A 71 -0.77 4.03 -9.45
N VAL A 72 -1.77 4.44 -8.67
CA VAL A 72 -1.75 5.62 -7.81
C VAL A 72 -2.47 5.34 -6.51
N MET A 73 -2.00 5.97 -5.43
CA MET A 73 -2.62 5.94 -4.12
C MET A 73 -2.99 7.35 -3.68
N VAL A 74 -4.15 7.52 -3.06
CA VAL A 74 -4.57 8.78 -2.43
C VAL A 74 -4.90 8.51 -0.97
N ILE A 75 -4.35 9.30 -0.07
CA ILE A 75 -4.51 9.15 1.38
C ILE A 75 -5.27 10.36 1.92
N ASP A 76 -6.47 10.14 2.45
CA ASP A 76 -7.31 11.16 3.06
C ASP A 76 -6.94 11.35 4.54
N LEU A 77 -6.14 12.38 4.82
CA LEU A 77 -5.66 12.66 6.17
C LEU A 77 -6.78 13.07 7.12
N ALA A 78 -7.91 13.60 6.60
CA ALA A 78 -9.05 13.99 7.41
C ALA A 78 -9.79 12.80 8.03
N LYS A 79 -9.69 11.62 7.42
CA LYS A 79 -10.34 10.38 7.88
C LYS A 79 -9.48 9.56 8.84
N CYS A 80 -8.16 9.81 8.92
CA CYS A 80 -7.25 8.94 9.66
C CYS A 80 -7.35 9.17 11.18
N LYS A 81 -7.67 8.11 11.93
CA LYS A 81 -7.68 8.07 13.40
C LYS A 81 -6.61 7.16 14.00
N ASN A 82 -5.65 6.70 13.19
CA ASN A 82 -4.58 5.79 13.62
C ASN A 82 -5.09 4.42 14.15
N ALA A 83 -6.07 3.81 13.49
CA ALA A 83 -6.53 2.47 13.85
C ALA A 83 -5.46 1.37 13.64
N ARG A 84 -4.40 1.67 12.88
CA ARG A 84 -3.22 0.83 12.56
C ARG A 84 -3.49 -0.49 11.82
N ASN A 85 -4.72 -0.81 11.47
CA ASN A 85 -5.02 -2.01 10.69
C ASN A 85 -4.22 -2.07 9.37
N CYS A 86 -3.97 -0.91 8.74
CA CYS A 86 -3.13 -0.82 7.54
C CYS A 86 -1.67 -1.22 7.79
N VAL A 87 -1.14 -0.97 8.98
CA VAL A 87 0.22 -1.37 9.38
C VAL A 87 0.24 -2.88 9.65
N GLU A 88 -0.67 -3.37 10.46
CA GLU A 88 -0.72 -4.77 10.87
C GLU A 88 -0.97 -5.72 9.69
N SER A 89 -1.94 -5.41 8.83
CA SER A 89 -2.21 -6.21 7.63
C SER A 89 -1.02 -6.23 6.67
N CYS A 90 -0.33 -5.09 6.51
CA CYS A 90 0.88 -5.00 5.71
C CYS A 90 2.02 -5.84 6.30
N GLN A 91 2.24 -5.77 7.62
CA GLN A 91 3.25 -6.59 8.30
C GLN A 91 2.98 -8.08 8.14
N LYS A 92 1.72 -8.49 8.29
CA LYS A 92 1.30 -9.88 8.11
C LYS A 92 1.52 -10.36 6.67
N ALA A 93 1.04 -9.60 5.69
CA ALA A 93 1.12 -9.97 4.29
C ALA A 93 2.57 -10.05 3.76
N HIS A 94 3.45 -9.20 4.26
CA HIS A 94 4.86 -9.16 3.84
C HIS A 94 5.81 -9.87 4.79
N ASN A 95 5.27 -10.58 5.78
CA ASN A 95 6.05 -11.34 6.77
C ASN A 95 7.17 -10.50 7.43
N LEU A 96 6.83 -9.27 7.86
CA LEU A 96 7.79 -8.33 8.44
C LEU A 96 8.06 -8.60 9.92
N ASP A 97 9.23 -8.18 10.39
CA ASP A 97 9.57 -8.14 11.81
C ASP A 97 8.71 -7.09 12.54
N TYR A 98 8.64 -7.20 13.87
CA TYR A 98 7.93 -6.24 14.74
C TYR A 98 8.35 -4.79 14.54
N ASN A 99 9.63 -4.54 14.23
CA ASN A 99 10.19 -3.21 14.05
C ASN A 99 10.16 -2.73 12.59
N GLU A 100 9.58 -3.51 11.69
CA GLU A 100 9.57 -3.22 10.26
C GLU A 100 8.15 -2.83 9.83
N GLU A 101 8.02 -1.62 9.32
CA GLU A 101 6.75 -1.09 8.83
C GLU A 101 6.93 -0.51 7.43
N PHE A 102 6.26 -1.08 6.44
CA PHE A 102 6.20 -0.49 5.10
C PHE A 102 5.21 0.68 5.05
N MET A 103 4.13 0.58 5.83
CA MET A 103 3.19 1.67 6.08
C MET A 103 3.50 2.28 7.45
N LYS A 104 4.17 3.43 7.48
CA LYS A 104 4.49 4.16 8.72
C LYS A 104 3.41 5.19 8.99
N VAL A 105 2.80 5.16 10.16
CA VAL A 105 1.82 6.18 10.57
C VAL A 105 2.46 7.07 11.61
N GLN A 106 2.63 8.34 11.27
CA GLN A 106 3.30 9.35 12.09
C GLN A 106 2.31 10.41 12.55
N LEU A 107 2.47 10.92 13.75
CA LEU A 107 1.76 12.11 14.19
C LEU A 107 2.53 13.34 13.69
N ILE A 108 1.85 14.21 12.98
CA ILE A 108 2.41 15.45 12.44
C ILE A 108 1.67 16.63 13.08
N GLN A 109 2.42 17.65 13.44
CA GLN A 109 1.92 18.96 13.86
C GLN A 109 2.71 20.03 13.11
N ASP A 110 2.03 20.81 12.28
CA ASP A 110 2.71 21.75 11.38
C ASP A 110 3.31 22.95 12.13
N HIS A 111 2.70 23.37 13.26
CA HIS A 111 3.20 24.37 14.19
C HIS A 111 2.53 24.20 15.56
N GLU A 112 3.06 24.85 16.60
CA GLU A 112 2.64 24.67 18.01
C GLU A 112 1.13 24.91 18.25
N GLU A 113 0.51 25.80 17.49
CA GLU A 113 -0.92 26.12 17.60
C GLU A 113 -1.81 25.27 16.67
N ALA A 114 -1.20 24.52 15.72
CA ALA A 114 -1.95 23.66 14.82
C ALA A 114 -2.42 22.41 15.55
N GLU A 115 -3.58 21.90 15.16
CA GLU A 115 -4.00 20.59 15.62
C GLU A 115 -3.17 19.49 14.95
N PRO A 116 -2.60 18.53 15.71
CA PRO A 116 -1.89 17.40 15.14
C PRO A 116 -2.81 16.48 14.33
N TYR A 117 -2.24 15.75 13.37
CA TYR A 117 -2.95 14.78 12.55
C TYR A 117 -2.09 13.56 12.24
N TRP A 118 -2.73 12.42 11.97
CA TRP A 118 -2.04 11.20 11.60
C TRP A 118 -1.68 11.20 10.12
N PHE A 119 -0.44 10.81 9.82
CA PHE A 119 0.13 10.82 8.48
C PHE A 119 0.62 9.41 8.09
N PRO A 120 -0.22 8.59 7.44
CA PRO A 120 0.21 7.32 6.87
C PRO A 120 1.18 7.55 5.71
N LYS A 121 2.35 6.93 5.78
CA LYS A 121 3.43 7.14 4.83
C LYS A 121 4.02 5.81 4.32
N PRO A 122 3.59 5.32 3.13
CA PRO A 122 4.20 4.19 2.44
C PRO A 122 5.41 4.61 1.59
N CYS A 123 5.94 3.71 0.78
CA CYS A 123 6.79 4.10 -0.36
C CYS A 123 5.94 4.85 -1.40
N TYR A 124 6.52 5.90 -2.00
CA TYR A 124 5.77 6.76 -2.92
C TYR A 124 5.83 6.33 -4.39
N HIS A 125 6.53 5.25 -4.71
CA HIS A 125 6.65 4.71 -6.08
C HIS A 125 6.85 5.82 -7.13
N CYS A 126 7.81 6.68 -6.87
CA CYS A 126 8.09 7.90 -7.64
C CYS A 126 8.25 7.64 -9.13
N ASP A 127 7.85 8.61 -9.98
CA ASP A 127 8.08 8.51 -11.41
C ASP A 127 9.54 8.76 -11.77
N GLU A 128 10.24 9.61 -10.98
CA GLU A 128 11.68 9.86 -11.07
C GLU A 128 12.36 9.32 -9.79
N PRO A 129 12.52 8.00 -9.64
CA PRO A 129 12.94 7.41 -8.38
C PRO A 129 14.46 7.46 -8.21
N PRO A 130 15.02 8.31 -7.32
CA PRO A 130 16.47 8.38 -7.10
C PRO A 130 17.05 7.06 -6.61
N CYS A 131 16.25 6.27 -5.91
CA CYS A 131 16.65 4.96 -5.42
C CYS A 131 16.88 3.91 -6.51
N VAL A 132 16.28 4.06 -7.68
CA VAL A 132 16.56 3.22 -8.87
C VAL A 132 17.87 3.65 -9.50
N THR A 133 18.05 4.96 -9.66
CA THR A 133 19.25 5.53 -10.31
C THR A 133 20.56 5.15 -9.61
N VAL A 134 20.54 5.09 -8.26
CA VAL A 134 21.78 4.80 -7.49
C VAL A 134 22.04 3.30 -7.26
N CYS A 135 21.17 2.40 -7.76
CA CYS A 135 21.33 0.97 -7.52
C CYS A 135 22.40 0.36 -8.44
N PRO A 136 23.57 -0.06 -7.93
CA PRO A 136 24.69 -0.51 -8.78
C PRO A 136 24.41 -1.87 -9.47
N THR A 137 23.51 -2.68 -8.90
CA THR A 137 23.18 -4.01 -9.43
C THR A 137 21.88 -4.04 -10.23
N GLY A 138 21.15 -2.90 -10.30
CA GLY A 138 19.81 -2.88 -10.87
C GLY A 138 18.80 -3.75 -10.12
N ALA A 139 19.07 -4.05 -8.84
CA ALA A 139 18.13 -4.74 -7.96
C ALA A 139 16.86 -3.90 -7.75
N THR A 140 17.00 -2.59 -7.53
CA THR A 140 15.87 -1.68 -7.53
C THR A 140 15.53 -1.27 -8.95
N PHE A 141 14.28 -1.45 -9.35
CA PHE A 141 13.82 -1.16 -10.71
C PHE A 141 12.41 -0.55 -10.67
N LYS A 142 12.06 0.16 -11.75
CA LYS A 142 10.74 0.71 -11.98
C LYS A 142 10.06 -0.06 -13.11
N ARG A 143 8.79 -0.38 -12.91
CA ARG A 143 7.93 -1.08 -13.87
C ARG A 143 7.18 -0.08 -14.74
N ASP A 144 6.65 -0.55 -15.86
CA ASP A 144 5.84 0.26 -16.79
C ASP A 144 4.55 0.77 -16.13
N ASP A 145 3.97 -0.02 -15.21
CA ASP A 145 2.79 0.34 -14.42
C ASP A 145 3.06 1.34 -13.27
N GLY A 146 4.27 1.87 -13.20
CA GLY A 146 4.67 2.88 -12.23
C GLY A 146 5.17 2.33 -10.89
N ILE A 147 5.05 1.04 -10.64
CA ILE A 147 5.51 0.43 -9.40
C ILE A 147 7.04 0.34 -9.37
N VAL A 148 7.64 0.71 -8.25
CA VAL A 148 9.08 0.53 -8.00
C VAL A 148 9.27 -0.67 -7.10
N LEU A 149 10.07 -1.66 -7.52
CA LEU A 149 10.32 -2.89 -6.77
C LEU A 149 11.81 -3.06 -6.44
N ILE A 150 12.10 -4.09 -5.65
CA ILE A 150 13.46 -4.57 -5.33
C ILE A 150 13.49 -6.07 -5.55
N ASP A 151 14.44 -6.51 -6.32
CA ASP A 151 14.77 -7.92 -6.53
C ASP A 151 15.84 -8.33 -5.49
N ASN A 152 15.43 -9.09 -4.49
CA ASN A 152 16.32 -9.46 -3.38
C ASN A 152 17.45 -10.38 -3.82
N ASP A 153 17.28 -11.16 -4.88
CA ASP A 153 18.33 -12.03 -5.43
C ASP A 153 19.49 -11.22 -6.06
N ARG A 154 19.21 -9.97 -6.47
CA ARG A 154 20.21 -9.04 -7.01
C ARG A 154 20.70 -8.02 -6.00
N CYS A 155 20.04 -7.90 -4.84
CA CYS A 155 20.36 -6.90 -3.83
C CYS A 155 21.62 -7.32 -3.07
N ILE A 156 22.66 -6.47 -3.10
CA ILE A 156 23.90 -6.68 -2.35
C ILE A 156 23.92 -5.94 -1.01
N GLY A 157 22.83 -5.34 -0.58
CA GLY A 157 22.73 -4.67 0.72
C GLY A 157 23.56 -3.40 0.89
N CYS A 158 23.99 -2.75 -0.18
CA CYS A 158 24.89 -1.58 -0.13
C CYS A 158 24.26 -0.31 0.49
N LYS A 159 22.93 -0.29 0.69
CA LYS A 159 22.14 0.78 1.32
C LYS A 159 22.10 2.13 0.58
N PHE A 160 22.71 2.27 -0.61
CA PHE A 160 22.67 3.53 -1.38
C PHE A 160 21.24 4.01 -1.66
N CYS A 161 20.33 3.06 -1.95
CA CYS A 161 18.93 3.39 -2.17
C CYS A 161 18.19 3.86 -0.90
N ILE A 162 18.65 3.52 0.29
CA ILE A 162 18.13 4.05 1.57
C ILE A 162 18.54 5.50 1.71
N THR A 163 19.83 5.79 1.53
CA THR A 163 20.39 7.15 1.65
C THR A 163 19.82 8.11 0.61
N SER A 164 19.55 7.61 -0.61
CA SER A 164 18.99 8.44 -1.70
C SER A 164 17.48 8.71 -1.58
N CYS A 165 16.77 7.99 -0.71
CA CYS A 165 15.33 8.14 -0.57
C CYS A 165 14.97 9.30 0.37
N PRO A 166 14.40 10.43 -0.12
CA PRO A 166 14.10 11.56 0.76
C PRO A 166 12.91 11.29 1.70
N TYR A 167 12.21 10.19 1.50
CA TYR A 167 10.99 9.83 2.23
C TYR A 167 11.22 8.81 3.35
N SER A 168 12.46 8.31 3.51
CA SER A 168 12.80 7.24 4.48
C SER A 168 11.90 6.00 4.36
N ALA A 169 11.48 5.67 3.13
CA ALA A 169 10.55 4.58 2.87
C ALA A 169 11.23 3.21 2.74
N ARG A 170 12.55 3.16 2.81
CA ARG A 170 13.33 1.93 2.65
C ARG A 170 13.91 1.49 3.97
N GLN A 171 13.91 0.18 4.18
CA GLN A 171 14.41 -0.45 5.39
C GLN A 171 15.43 -1.51 5.00
N PHE A 172 16.34 -1.79 5.91
CA PHE A 172 17.34 -2.84 5.73
C PHE A 172 16.99 -4.03 6.63
N ASN A 173 16.89 -5.20 6.04
CA ASN A 173 16.66 -6.43 6.79
C ASN A 173 17.96 -6.89 7.46
N TRP A 174 18.08 -6.63 8.75
CA TRP A 174 19.24 -7.00 9.57
C TRP A 174 19.17 -8.44 10.08
N SER A 175 17.95 -8.92 10.32
CA SER A 175 17.70 -10.28 10.76
C SER A 175 16.25 -10.62 10.51
N HIS A 176 16.01 -11.75 9.86
CA HIS A 176 14.63 -12.16 9.59
C HIS A 176 14.01 -12.80 10.84
N LYS A 177 13.22 -12.03 11.58
CA LYS A 177 12.40 -12.49 12.70
C LYS A 177 10.97 -12.02 12.46
N PRO A 178 10.21 -12.73 11.61
CA PRO A 178 8.87 -12.28 11.24
C PRO A 178 7.98 -12.20 12.48
N LYS A 179 7.13 -11.18 12.50
CA LYS A 179 6.10 -11.01 13.53
C LYS A 179 5.06 -12.12 13.49
N PHE A 180 4.78 -12.61 12.30
CA PHE A 180 3.84 -13.68 12.05
C PHE A 180 4.63 -14.88 11.51
N ASP A 181 4.53 -16.03 12.17
CA ASP A 181 5.24 -17.25 11.78
C ASP A 181 4.53 -17.93 10.60
N ASP A 182 4.57 -17.29 9.44
CA ASP A 182 4.07 -17.84 8.18
C ASP A 182 5.24 -18.08 7.22
N THR A 183 5.91 -19.19 7.42
CA THR A 183 7.05 -19.61 6.58
C THR A 183 6.62 -20.39 5.33
N SER A 184 5.31 -20.53 5.11
CA SER A 184 4.76 -21.37 4.04
C SER A 184 4.75 -20.68 2.67
N GLN A 185 4.94 -19.36 2.59
CA GLN A 185 4.92 -18.64 1.33
C GLN A 185 6.24 -18.84 0.54
N PRO A 186 6.16 -19.31 -0.72
CA PRO A 186 7.35 -19.38 -1.57
C PRO A 186 7.80 -17.96 -1.91
N TYR A 187 9.14 -17.78 -2.07
CA TYR A 187 9.68 -16.49 -2.51
C TYR A 187 9.07 -16.05 -3.83
N SER A 188 8.63 -14.80 -3.87
CA SER A 188 8.15 -14.14 -5.08
C SER A 188 9.13 -13.04 -5.49
N PRO A 189 9.69 -13.07 -6.72
CA PRO A 189 10.56 -11.98 -7.19
C PRO A 189 9.82 -10.66 -7.41
N GLU A 190 8.49 -10.68 -7.41
CA GLU A 190 7.65 -9.50 -7.57
C GLU A 190 7.48 -8.74 -6.26
N THR A 191 7.24 -9.45 -5.17
CA THR A 191 7.05 -8.87 -3.84
C THR A 191 8.30 -8.94 -2.98
N SER A 192 9.25 -9.82 -3.32
CA SER A 192 10.41 -10.15 -2.49
C SER A 192 10.01 -10.63 -1.08
N VAL A 193 8.96 -11.45 -1.00
CA VAL A 193 8.47 -12.08 0.23
C VAL A 193 8.70 -13.59 0.14
N PRO A 194 9.23 -14.23 1.19
CA PRO A 194 9.80 -13.62 2.40
C PRO A 194 11.07 -12.81 2.14
N GLY A 195 11.26 -11.73 2.89
CA GLY A 195 12.42 -10.86 2.72
C GLY A 195 13.74 -11.57 3.08
N THR A 196 14.77 -11.39 2.26
CA THR A 196 16.09 -11.98 2.47
C THR A 196 16.93 -11.13 3.43
N GLU A 197 17.54 -11.74 4.44
CA GLU A 197 18.48 -11.06 5.35
C GLU A 197 19.64 -10.43 4.57
N GLY A 198 20.07 -9.24 4.99
CA GLY A 198 21.13 -8.51 4.31
C GLY A 198 20.68 -7.72 3.08
N THR A 199 19.39 -7.69 2.78
CA THR A 199 18.81 -6.93 1.66
C THR A 199 17.98 -5.74 2.10
N VAL A 200 17.55 -4.91 1.15
CA VAL A 200 16.69 -3.76 1.40
C VAL A 200 15.26 -4.10 1.05
N MET A 201 14.34 -3.66 1.89
CA MET A 201 12.90 -3.85 1.73
C MET A 201 12.16 -2.51 1.71
N LYS A 202 10.94 -2.50 1.18
CA LYS A 202 10.01 -1.36 1.17
C LYS A 202 8.62 -1.79 0.73
N CYS A 203 7.62 -0.93 0.92
CA CYS A 203 6.28 -1.10 0.32
C CYS A 203 6.39 -1.34 -1.20
N ASP A 204 5.69 -2.33 -1.71
CA ASP A 204 5.69 -2.78 -3.10
C ASP A 204 4.39 -2.46 -3.87
N PHE A 205 3.39 -1.85 -3.19
CA PHE A 205 2.02 -1.66 -3.68
C PHE A 205 1.23 -2.96 -3.85
N CYS A 206 1.70 -4.07 -3.26
CA CYS A 206 1.02 -5.38 -3.26
C CYS A 206 0.65 -5.87 -4.67
N PRO A 207 1.61 -6.06 -5.58
CA PRO A 207 1.31 -6.43 -6.97
C PRO A 207 0.63 -7.80 -7.09
N ASP A 208 0.80 -8.68 -6.13
CA ASP A 208 0.07 -9.93 -5.97
C ASP A 208 -1.46 -9.70 -5.86
N MET A 209 -1.88 -8.75 -5.04
CA MET A 209 -3.27 -8.35 -4.91
C MET A 209 -3.77 -7.65 -6.19
N LEU A 210 -2.95 -6.77 -6.77
CA LEU A 210 -3.33 -6.04 -7.99
C LEU A 210 -3.54 -6.97 -9.18
N ARG A 211 -2.78 -8.05 -9.30
CA ARG A 211 -2.98 -9.07 -10.34
C ARG A 211 -4.29 -9.83 -10.17
N GLN A 212 -4.76 -9.94 -8.95
CA GLN A 212 -6.07 -10.51 -8.63
C GLN A 212 -7.21 -9.47 -8.74
N GLY A 213 -6.89 -8.21 -9.12
CA GLY A 213 -7.83 -7.11 -9.17
C GLY A 213 -8.31 -6.65 -7.80
N LYS A 214 -7.57 -6.99 -6.73
CA LYS A 214 -7.89 -6.64 -5.35
C LYS A 214 -7.14 -5.37 -4.92
N LEU A 215 -7.66 -4.70 -3.89
CA LEU A 215 -6.99 -3.58 -3.25
C LEU A 215 -5.74 -4.04 -2.49
N PRO A 216 -4.69 -3.19 -2.38
CA PRO A 216 -3.57 -3.44 -1.48
C PRO A 216 -4.04 -3.72 -0.06
N TYR A 217 -3.30 -4.58 0.67
CA TYR A 217 -3.65 -4.98 2.04
C TYR A 217 -3.91 -3.80 2.99
N CYS A 218 -3.15 -2.71 2.87
CA CYS A 218 -3.34 -1.51 3.69
C CYS A 218 -4.64 -0.75 3.37
N ALA A 219 -5.08 -0.76 2.11
CA ALA A 219 -6.33 -0.10 1.70
C ALA A 219 -7.54 -0.94 2.10
N SER A 220 -7.53 -2.25 1.81
CA SER A 220 -8.62 -3.16 2.12
C SER A 220 -8.87 -3.33 3.62
N SER A 221 -7.83 -3.20 4.46
CA SER A 221 -7.95 -3.35 5.91
C SER A 221 -8.29 -2.06 6.66
N CYS A 222 -8.35 -0.92 5.97
CA CYS A 222 -8.58 0.37 6.62
C CYS A 222 -10.08 0.58 6.95
N PRO A 223 -10.50 0.54 8.23
CA PRO A 223 -11.92 0.59 8.59
C PRO A 223 -12.53 1.99 8.39
N MET A 224 -11.70 2.99 8.06
CA MET A 224 -12.14 4.39 7.86
C MET A 224 -12.12 4.80 6.39
N GLY A 225 -11.79 3.90 5.46
CA GLY A 225 -11.67 4.24 4.05
C GLY A 225 -10.68 5.38 3.76
N VAL A 226 -9.58 5.46 4.53
CA VAL A 226 -8.56 6.52 4.42
C VAL A 226 -7.79 6.42 3.10
N ILE A 227 -7.54 5.20 2.64
CA ILE A 227 -6.61 4.91 1.55
C ILE A 227 -7.39 4.54 0.30
N TYR A 228 -7.36 5.41 -0.69
CA TYR A 228 -7.84 5.13 -2.03
C TYR A 228 -6.68 4.59 -2.87
N PHE A 229 -6.98 3.62 -3.70
CA PHE A 229 -6.02 3.05 -4.63
C PHE A 229 -6.68 2.83 -6.00
N GLY A 230 -5.92 2.99 -7.07
CA GLY A 230 -6.46 2.78 -8.40
C GLY A 230 -5.48 3.07 -9.53
N ASP A 231 -6.02 3.38 -10.69
CA ASP A 231 -5.27 3.56 -11.92
C ASP A 231 -5.46 4.98 -12.46
N LYS A 232 -4.34 5.66 -12.66
CA LYS A 232 -4.31 7.01 -13.19
C LYS A 232 -4.68 7.07 -14.68
N ASN A 233 -4.39 6.00 -15.43
CA ASN A 233 -4.76 5.94 -16.86
C ASN A 233 -6.28 5.77 -17.03
N GLU A 234 -6.94 5.09 -16.11
CA GLU A 234 -8.40 4.97 -16.06
C GLU A 234 -9.08 6.14 -15.33
N ASP A 235 -8.29 7.03 -14.73
CA ASP A 235 -8.77 8.13 -13.89
C ASP A 235 -9.71 7.68 -12.76
N MET A 236 -9.44 6.53 -12.14
CA MET A 236 -10.29 5.95 -11.11
C MET A 236 -9.51 5.49 -9.90
N VAL A 237 -10.05 5.79 -8.71
CA VAL A 237 -9.54 5.31 -7.42
C VAL A 237 -10.69 4.89 -6.51
N THR A 238 -10.45 3.88 -5.67
CA THR A 238 -11.44 3.40 -4.70
C THR A 238 -10.79 3.12 -3.35
N ASN A 239 -11.56 3.27 -2.28
CA ASN A 239 -11.17 2.88 -0.93
C ASN A 239 -11.92 1.61 -0.43
N GLY A 240 -12.66 0.96 -1.33
CA GLY A 240 -13.52 -0.18 -1.02
C GLY A 240 -14.97 0.19 -0.67
N GLU A 241 -15.23 1.40 -0.19
CA GLU A 241 -16.58 1.90 0.11
C GLU A 241 -17.15 2.73 -1.04
N GLU A 242 -16.30 3.54 -1.65
CA GLU A 242 -16.66 4.41 -2.77
C GLU A 242 -15.60 4.37 -3.87
N THR A 243 -16.03 4.57 -5.10
CA THR A 243 -15.15 4.70 -6.27
C THR A 243 -15.40 6.05 -6.93
N VAL A 244 -14.31 6.80 -7.11
CA VAL A 244 -14.37 8.19 -7.60
C VAL A 244 -13.33 8.43 -8.69
N ARG A 245 -13.51 9.50 -9.47
CA ARG A 245 -12.48 9.92 -10.42
C ARG A 245 -11.28 10.50 -9.68
N PHE A 246 -10.10 10.01 -10.02
CA PHE A 246 -8.86 10.49 -9.42
C PHE A 246 -8.66 11.98 -9.64
N SER A 247 -8.87 12.46 -10.87
CA SER A 247 -8.71 13.87 -11.24
C SER A 247 -9.67 14.79 -10.45
N GLU A 248 -10.94 14.40 -10.31
CA GLU A 248 -11.94 15.14 -9.54
C GLU A 248 -11.57 15.14 -8.04
N LEU A 249 -11.24 13.98 -7.47
CA LEU A 249 -10.87 13.86 -6.07
C LEU A 249 -9.69 14.78 -5.70
N ILE A 250 -8.65 14.81 -6.55
CA ILE A 250 -7.48 15.67 -6.31
C ILE A 250 -7.82 17.15 -6.44
N ASN A 251 -8.57 17.53 -7.48
CA ASN A 251 -8.91 18.92 -7.73
C ASN A 251 -9.86 19.48 -6.65
N ASP A 252 -10.92 18.75 -6.35
CA ASP A 252 -11.99 19.21 -5.43
C ASP A 252 -11.53 19.24 -3.97
N ARG A 253 -10.63 18.32 -3.59
CA ARG A 253 -10.14 18.16 -2.24
C ARG A 253 -8.75 18.78 -2.01
N GLY A 254 -8.17 19.46 -3.00
CA GLY A 254 -6.85 20.08 -2.90
C GLY A 254 -5.73 19.06 -2.66
N GLY A 255 -5.77 17.95 -3.39
CA GLY A 255 -4.78 16.88 -3.27
C GLY A 255 -3.38 17.33 -3.67
N TYR A 256 -2.38 16.91 -2.90
CA TYR A 256 -0.99 17.31 -3.08
C TYR A 256 -0.03 16.10 -2.95
N ARG A 257 1.20 16.28 -3.40
CA ARG A 257 2.30 15.33 -3.21
C ARG A 257 3.24 15.81 -2.11
N HIS A 258 3.57 14.92 -1.20
CA HIS A 258 4.53 15.25 -0.14
C HIS A 258 5.92 15.52 -0.71
N LEU A 259 6.54 16.66 -0.33
CA LEU A 259 7.85 17.12 -0.80
C LEU A 259 7.96 17.20 -2.35
N GLU A 260 6.93 17.67 -3.02
CA GLU A 260 6.85 17.73 -4.49
C GLU A 260 8.01 18.52 -5.12
N HIS A 261 8.51 19.53 -4.40
CA HIS A 261 9.63 20.38 -4.84
C HIS A 261 10.95 19.61 -5.07
N LEU A 262 11.07 18.38 -4.56
CA LEU A 262 12.24 17.52 -4.79
C LEU A 262 12.27 16.90 -6.19
N GLY A 263 11.21 17.06 -6.99
CA GLY A 263 11.15 16.62 -8.37
C GLY A 263 11.08 15.11 -8.60
N THR A 264 10.92 14.32 -7.54
CA THR A 264 10.85 12.83 -7.62
C THR A 264 9.52 12.33 -8.19
N LYS A 265 8.51 13.18 -8.29
CA LYS A 265 7.16 12.91 -8.81
C LYS A 265 6.49 11.69 -8.14
N PRO A 266 6.13 11.78 -6.84
CA PRO A 266 5.43 10.71 -6.13
C PRO A 266 4.13 10.26 -6.81
N ASN A 267 3.81 8.96 -6.74
CA ASN A 267 2.51 8.39 -7.12
C ASN A 267 1.59 8.16 -5.90
N VAL A 268 1.95 8.71 -4.76
CA VAL A 268 1.08 8.82 -3.58
C VAL A 268 0.72 10.28 -3.39
N TYR A 269 -0.57 10.54 -3.31
CA TYR A 269 -1.17 11.86 -3.09
C TYR A 269 -1.82 11.91 -1.72
N TYR A 270 -1.91 13.10 -1.17
CA TYR A 270 -2.54 13.35 0.11
C TYR A 270 -3.67 14.37 -0.04
N LEU A 271 -4.80 14.08 0.59
CA LEU A 271 -5.85 15.07 0.80
C LEU A 271 -5.61 15.73 2.16
N PRO A 272 -5.72 17.06 2.26
CA PRO A 272 -5.42 17.81 3.48
C PRO A 272 -6.22 17.34 4.69
N ALA A 273 -5.62 17.44 5.87
CA ALA A 273 -6.25 17.13 7.16
C ALA A 273 -7.20 18.25 7.64
N VAL A 274 -8.08 18.73 6.75
CA VAL A 274 -9.09 19.75 7.06
C VAL A 274 -10.44 19.11 7.35
N ASN A 275 -11.25 19.72 8.22
CA ASN A 275 -12.57 19.20 8.62
C ASN A 275 -12.50 17.73 9.06
N ARG A 276 -11.58 17.42 9.95
CA ARG A 276 -11.28 16.03 10.37
C ARG A 276 -12.51 15.39 11.00
N GLN A 277 -12.76 14.13 10.60
CA GLN A 277 -13.82 13.32 11.18
C GLN A 277 -13.49 12.90 12.62
N PHE A 278 -12.20 12.73 12.92
CA PHE A 278 -11.70 12.30 14.21
C PHE A 278 -10.57 13.26 14.65
N PRO A 279 -10.91 14.46 15.17
CA PRO A 279 -9.89 15.36 15.73
C PRO A 279 -9.24 14.70 16.95
N LEU A 280 -7.97 14.98 17.16
CA LEU A 280 -7.28 14.56 18.38
C LEU A 280 -7.74 15.44 19.55
N GLU A 281 -8.02 14.82 20.69
CA GLU A 281 -8.32 15.54 21.90
C GLU A 281 -7.09 16.29 22.41
N ARG A 282 -7.30 17.48 22.98
CA ARG A 282 -6.20 18.21 23.61
C ARG A 282 -5.71 17.43 24.83
N GLY A 283 -4.40 17.25 24.91
CA GLY A 283 -3.76 16.47 25.98
C GLY A 283 -3.60 14.98 25.65
N PHE A 284 -3.81 14.59 24.38
CA PHE A 284 -3.49 13.24 23.94
C PHE A 284 -2.02 12.94 24.17
N ASP A 285 -1.72 11.96 25.03
CA ASP A 285 -0.36 11.50 25.28
C ASP A 285 0.05 10.45 24.25
N VAL A 286 0.82 10.91 23.27
CA VAL A 286 1.26 10.06 22.16
C VAL A 286 2.19 8.93 22.64
N GLU A 287 2.99 9.21 23.66
CA GLU A 287 3.93 8.21 24.19
C GLU A 287 3.19 7.07 24.91
N GLU A 288 2.24 7.40 25.77
CA GLU A 288 1.43 6.39 26.47
C GLU A 288 0.62 5.54 25.49
N ASP A 289 -0.02 6.15 24.50
CA ASP A 289 -0.79 5.41 23.49
C ASP A 289 0.11 4.50 22.63
N ILE A 290 1.29 4.95 22.23
CA ILE A 290 2.26 4.14 21.50
C ILE A 290 2.75 2.99 22.38
N ILE A 291 3.14 3.25 23.62
CA ILE A 291 3.60 2.21 24.55
C ILE A 291 2.50 1.16 24.78
N GLU A 292 1.25 1.58 24.98
CA GLU A 292 0.13 0.67 25.20
C GLU A 292 -0.14 -0.21 23.96
N ARG A 293 -0.05 0.37 22.75
CA ARG A 293 -0.25 -0.39 21.49
C ARG A 293 0.84 -1.42 21.22
N TYR A 294 2.05 -1.13 21.66
CA TYR A 294 3.20 -2.00 21.47
C TYR A 294 3.57 -2.80 22.74
N LYS A 295 2.72 -2.79 23.77
CA LYS A 295 3.01 -3.43 25.06
C LYS A 295 3.36 -4.91 24.96
N ASP A 296 2.81 -5.62 23.99
CA ASP A 296 3.03 -7.05 23.77
C ASP A 296 4.27 -7.34 22.90
N VAL A 297 4.91 -6.30 22.38
CA VAL A 297 6.14 -6.44 21.59
C VAL A 297 7.31 -6.79 22.52
N PRO A 298 8.09 -7.84 22.25
CA PRO A 298 9.20 -8.28 23.12
C PRO A 298 10.19 -7.16 23.46
N PHE A 299 10.50 -6.28 22.50
CA PHE A 299 11.37 -5.13 22.70
C PHE A 299 10.82 -4.13 23.72
N VAL A 300 9.50 -3.83 23.67
CA VAL A 300 8.85 -2.93 24.63
C VAL A 300 8.82 -3.54 26.02
N GLN A 301 8.57 -4.85 26.12
CA GLN A 301 8.63 -5.58 27.38
C GLN A 301 10.02 -5.57 27.98
N ASP A 302 11.06 -5.69 27.16
CA ASP A 302 12.45 -5.60 27.59
C ASP A 302 12.77 -4.19 28.11
N LEU A 303 12.35 -3.12 27.42
CA LEU A 303 12.52 -1.74 27.89
C LEU A 303 11.79 -1.48 29.22
N LYS A 304 10.56 -2.00 29.38
CA LYS A 304 9.81 -1.95 30.65
C LYS A 304 10.56 -2.68 31.76
N SER A 305 11.09 -3.87 31.49
CA SER A 305 11.86 -4.65 32.47
C SER A 305 13.15 -3.95 32.91
N GLN A 306 13.72 -3.11 32.04
CA GLN A 306 14.90 -2.30 32.30
C GLN A 306 14.58 -0.94 32.94
N GLY A 307 13.31 -0.61 33.15
CA GLY A 307 12.87 0.67 33.72
C GLY A 307 13.18 1.90 32.83
N LYS A 308 13.22 1.68 31.49
CA LYS A 308 13.51 2.75 30.53
C LYS A 308 12.25 3.44 30.00
N ILE A 309 11.09 2.78 30.14
CA ILE A 309 9.74 3.28 29.83
C ILE A 309 8.72 2.73 30.81
#